data_98428acf44906fd4cf153de322219a1f
#
_entry.id   98428acf44906fd4cf153de322219a1f
#
_cell.length_a   1.000
_cell.length_b   1.000
_cell.length_c   1.000
_cell.angle_alpha   90.00
_cell.angle_beta   90.00
_cell.angle_gamma   90.00
#
_symmetry.space_group_name_H-M   'P 1'
#
loop_
_entity.id
_entity.type
_entity.pdbx_description
1 polymer ?
#
loop_
_entity_poly.entity_id
_entity_poly.type
_entity_poly.pdbx_seq_one_letter_code
_entity_poly.pdbx_strand_id
1 'polypeptide(L)'
;MGKIIALANQKGDVGKTTTTINLGASLATLEKTVLVVDADPQANASSGLGVNLQEVETSLYECIINKTDVRDAIYTTDIDGLDIIPSHIDLVGAEIEMLNLPNREKIIQQLLEPVRNDYDYILIDCSPSLGLITVNSLTAADSVIIPVQCEYFALEGISKLLNTIKIIKQKLNPKLEIEGFLLTMYDSRLRLANQIYDEVKRHFQELVFKTVIQRNVKISEAPGHGLPVILYDADSAGAKNHLALAKEIINK
;
A
#
# COMPACT_ATOMS: atom_id res chain seq x y z
N MET A 1 12.32 -9.67 12.01
CA MET A 1 12.57 -8.55 11.08
C MET A 1 11.29 -8.28 10.32
N GLY A 2 10.75 -7.08 10.47
CA GLY A 2 9.48 -6.72 9.85
C GLY A 2 9.49 -6.86 8.34
N LYS A 3 8.38 -7.35 7.79
CA LYS A 3 8.19 -7.51 6.35
C LYS A 3 7.66 -6.21 5.75
N ILE A 4 8.41 -5.64 4.79
CA ILE A 4 8.00 -4.42 4.09
C ILE A 4 7.27 -4.81 2.79
N ILE A 5 6.02 -4.39 2.66
CA ILE A 5 5.16 -4.68 1.51
C ILE A 5 4.71 -3.37 0.86
N ALA A 6 5.06 -3.15 -0.39
CA ALA A 6 4.55 -2.02 -1.16
C ALA A 6 3.21 -2.38 -1.83
N LEU A 7 2.26 -1.46 -1.85
CA LEU A 7 1.03 -1.59 -2.63
C LEU A 7 1.12 -0.67 -3.84
N ALA A 8 1.34 -1.23 -5.03
CA ALA A 8 1.65 -0.45 -6.22
C ALA A 8 0.82 -0.88 -7.43
N ASN A 9 0.35 0.11 -8.18
CA ASN A 9 -0.19 -0.03 -9.53
C ASN A 9 -0.16 1.35 -10.21
N GLN A 10 0.20 1.38 -11.50
CA GLN A 10 0.24 2.62 -12.28
C GLN A 10 -1.17 3.20 -12.52
N LYS A 11 -2.20 2.35 -12.53
CA LYS A 11 -3.58 2.80 -12.68
C LYS A 11 -4.06 3.42 -11.37
N GLY A 12 -4.65 4.62 -11.42
CA GLY A 12 -5.40 5.21 -10.32
C GLY A 12 -6.64 4.40 -9.98
N ASP A 13 -7.19 4.60 -8.80
CA ASP A 13 -8.49 4.05 -8.36
C ASP A 13 -8.66 2.53 -8.43
N VAL A 14 -7.55 1.78 -8.37
CA VAL A 14 -7.58 0.31 -8.32
C VAL A 14 -7.66 -0.25 -6.89
N GLY A 15 -7.76 0.62 -5.90
CA GLY A 15 -7.88 0.23 -4.49
C GLY A 15 -6.55 0.04 -3.76
N LYS A 16 -5.44 0.68 -4.17
CA LYS A 16 -4.16 0.67 -3.42
C LYS A 16 -4.36 1.15 -1.99
N THR A 17 -4.69 2.42 -1.83
CA THR A 17 -4.93 3.08 -0.53
C THR A 17 -5.98 2.35 0.29
N THR A 18 -7.11 1.99 -0.34
CA THR A 18 -8.16 1.21 0.32
C THR A 18 -7.62 -0.10 0.88
N THR A 19 -6.82 -0.82 0.11
CA THR A 19 -6.21 -2.08 0.56
C THR A 19 -5.18 -1.83 1.65
N THR A 20 -4.34 -0.80 1.53
CA THR A 20 -3.33 -0.46 2.55
C THR A 20 -3.98 -0.20 3.90
N ILE A 21 -4.97 0.67 3.96
CA ILE A 21 -5.73 1.00 5.18
C ILE A 21 -6.35 -0.27 5.79
N ASN A 22 -7.11 -0.99 5.00
CA ASN A 22 -7.94 -2.08 5.52
C ASN A 22 -7.12 -3.36 5.78
N LEU A 23 -6.04 -3.60 5.04
CA LEU A 23 -5.09 -4.67 5.34
C LEU A 23 -4.32 -4.36 6.62
N GLY A 24 -3.84 -3.11 6.79
CA GLY A 24 -3.15 -2.69 8.00
C GLY A 24 -4.03 -2.89 9.24
N ALA A 25 -5.26 -2.39 9.21
CA ALA A 25 -6.23 -2.57 10.29
C ALA A 25 -6.57 -4.05 10.55
N SER A 26 -6.70 -4.86 9.49
CA SER A 26 -6.99 -6.29 9.63
C SER A 26 -5.81 -7.07 10.22
N LEU A 27 -4.56 -6.73 9.85
CA LEU A 27 -3.37 -7.32 10.46
C LEU A 27 -3.26 -6.95 11.95
N ALA A 28 -3.51 -5.68 12.30
CA ALA A 28 -3.53 -5.22 13.69
C ALA A 28 -4.62 -5.94 14.52
N THR A 29 -5.81 -6.13 13.96
CA THR A 29 -6.88 -6.94 14.58
C THR A 29 -6.45 -8.41 14.81
N LEU A 30 -5.50 -8.91 14.02
CA LEU A 30 -4.88 -10.24 14.19
C LEU A 30 -3.59 -10.19 15.03
N GLU A 31 -3.49 -9.20 15.92
CA GLU A 31 -2.39 -9.04 16.89
C GLU A 31 -1.01 -8.87 16.25
N LYS A 32 -0.93 -8.28 15.04
CA LYS A 32 0.32 -7.88 14.40
C LYS A 32 0.58 -6.40 14.64
N THR A 33 1.85 -6.05 14.84
CA THR A 33 2.29 -4.65 14.85
C THR A 33 2.52 -4.18 13.42
N VAL A 34 1.87 -3.08 13.03
CA VAL A 34 1.85 -2.61 11.63
C VAL A 34 2.18 -1.12 11.57
N LEU A 35 3.07 -0.77 10.64
CA LEU A 35 3.31 0.62 10.25
C LEU A 35 2.79 0.82 8.82
N VAL A 36 1.92 1.79 8.62
CA VAL A 36 1.56 2.29 7.29
C VAL A 36 2.48 3.46 6.93
N VAL A 37 3.01 3.48 5.73
CA VAL A 37 3.75 4.61 5.17
C VAL A 37 2.94 5.15 4.00
N ASP A 38 2.38 6.34 4.16
CA ASP A 38 1.64 7.00 3.09
C ASP A 38 2.61 7.73 2.16
N ALA A 39 2.87 7.16 0.99
CA ALA A 39 3.79 7.69 -0.02
C ALA A 39 3.05 8.33 -1.22
N ASP A 40 1.75 8.63 -1.06
CA ASP A 40 0.97 9.39 -2.03
C ASP A 40 0.80 10.84 -1.55
N PRO A 41 1.19 11.86 -2.33
CA PRO A 41 1.01 13.27 -1.97
C PRO A 41 -0.46 13.65 -1.66
N GLN A 42 -1.42 12.86 -2.10
CA GLN A 42 -2.83 13.09 -1.81
C GLN A 42 -3.21 12.78 -0.35
N ALA A 43 -2.33 12.11 0.43
CA ALA A 43 -2.50 11.77 1.83
C ALA A 43 -3.82 11.03 2.15
N ASN A 44 -4.29 10.21 1.20
CA ASN A 44 -5.56 9.50 1.37
C ASN A 44 -5.48 8.37 2.40
N ALA A 45 -4.32 7.71 2.55
CA ALA A 45 -4.14 6.71 3.59
C ALA A 45 -4.12 7.36 4.98
N SER A 46 -3.46 8.52 5.09
CA SER A 46 -3.41 9.32 6.31
C SER A 46 -4.82 9.73 6.77
N SER A 47 -5.59 10.37 5.89
CA SER A 47 -6.96 10.79 6.17
C SER A 47 -7.88 9.61 6.48
N GLY A 48 -7.73 8.50 5.74
CA GLY A 48 -8.55 7.30 5.91
C GLY A 48 -8.26 6.51 7.20
N LEU A 49 -7.14 6.79 7.87
CA LEU A 49 -6.80 6.30 9.21
C LEU A 49 -7.03 7.35 10.31
N GLY A 50 -7.76 8.43 10.00
CA GLY A 50 -8.19 9.42 10.98
C GLY A 50 -7.13 10.48 11.34
N VAL A 51 -5.99 10.54 10.62
CA VAL A 51 -4.97 11.56 10.88
C VAL A 51 -5.49 12.93 10.48
N ASN A 52 -5.45 13.89 11.42
CA ASN A 52 -5.71 15.28 11.14
C ASN A 52 -4.48 15.91 10.46
N LEU A 53 -4.52 16.05 9.14
CA LEU A 53 -3.40 16.57 8.35
C LEU A 53 -2.98 18.00 8.73
N GLN A 54 -3.86 18.78 9.37
CA GLN A 54 -3.53 20.14 9.83
C GLN A 54 -2.68 20.15 11.11
N GLU A 55 -2.63 19.04 11.83
CA GLU A 55 -1.87 18.87 13.07
C GLU A 55 -0.59 18.04 12.86
N VAL A 56 -0.32 17.61 11.62
CA VAL A 56 0.90 16.88 11.29
C VAL A 56 2.08 17.86 11.25
N GLU A 57 3.00 17.72 12.20
CA GLU A 57 4.23 18.52 12.27
C GLU A 57 5.35 17.92 11.41
N THR A 58 5.42 16.59 11.36
CA THR A 58 6.44 15.85 10.61
C THR A 58 5.78 14.77 9.78
N SER A 59 6.01 14.80 8.49
CA SER A 59 5.50 13.81 7.52
C SER A 59 6.64 13.05 6.85
N LEU A 60 6.29 12.17 5.93
CA LEU A 60 7.29 11.50 5.08
C LEU A 60 8.16 12.50 4.32
N TYR A 61 7.62 13.67 3.95
CA TYR A 61 8.38 14.73 3.26
C TYR A 61 9.57 15.22 4.09
N GLU A 62 9.35 15.59 5.37
CA GLU A 62 10.41 16.08 6.26
C GLU A 62 11.48 15.01 6.49
N CYS A 63 11.08 13.75 6.59
CA CYS A 63 12.03 12.64 6.71
C CYS A 63 12.92 12.49 5.46
N ILE A 64 12.34 12.63 4.27
CA ILE A 64 13.07 12.50 3.00
C ILE A 64 13.99 13.69 2.76
N ILE A 65 13.49 14.91 2.90
CA ILE A 65 14.17 16.13 2.46
C ILE A 65 14.98 16.77 3.60
N ASN A 66 14.35 16.92 4.77
CA ASN A 66 14.97 17.58 5.92
C ASN A 66 15.80 16.62 6.79
N LYS A 67 15.77 15.30 6.47
CA LYS A 67 16.44 14.23 7.24
C LYS A 67 16.01 14.19 8.70
N THR A 68 14.75 14.52 8.98
CA THR A 68 14.15 14.36 10.30
C THR A 68 14.13 12.87 10.67
N ASP A 69 14.30 12.55 11.95
CA ASP A 69 14.24 11.16 12.40
C ASP A 69 12.86 10.57 12.06
N VAL A 70 12.86 9.39 11.49
CA VAL A 70 11.62 8.69 11.11
C VAL A 70 10.67 8.50 12.30
N ARG A 71 11.22 8.36 13.51
CA ARG A 71 10.42 8.20 14.73
C ARG A 71 9.57 9.41 15.05
N ASP A 72 10.03 10.61 14.67
CA ASP A 72 9.27 11.85 14.86
C ASP A 72 8.09 11.97 13.90
N ALA A 73 8.07 11.16 12.83
CA ALA A 73 6.99 11.11 11.84
C ALA A 73 6.01 9.95 12.06
N ILE A 74 6.19 9.15 13.12
CA ILE A 74 5.29 8.04 13.42
C ILE A 74 4.16 8.54 14.32
N TYR A 75 2.93 8.44 13.82
CA TYR A 75 1.71 8.77 14.53
C TYR A 75 0.94 7.50 14.86
N THR A 76 0.44 7.41 16.09
CA THR A 76 -0.47 6.33 16.49
C THR A 76 -1.85 6.57 15.89
N THR A 77 -2.55 5.51 15.52
CA THR A 77 -3.94 5.58 15.10
C THR A 77 -4.88 5.15 16.24
N ASP A 78 -6.19 5.27 16.04
CA ASP A 78 -7.19 4.76 16.98
C ASP A 78 -7.26 3.21 17.03
N ILE A 79 -6.34 2.53 16.34
CA ILE A 79 -6.29 1.07 16.27
C ILE A 79 -5.02 0.58 16.96
N ASP A 80 -5.20 -0.16 18.03
CA ASP A 80 -4.08 -0.77 18.75
C ASP A 80 -3.20 -1.61 17.80
N GLY A 81 -1.90 -1.32 17.79
CA GLY A 81 -0.91 -2.02 16.96
C GLY A 81 -0.83 -1.50 15.52
N LEU A 82 -1.50 -0.40 15.17
CA LEU A 82 -1.41 0.24 13.86
C LEU A 82 -0.94 1.69 13.99
N ASP A 83 0.25 1.95 13.47
CA ASP A 83 0.83 3.29 13.37
C ASP A 83 0.91 3.74 11.89
N ILE A 84 1.15 5.05 11.69
CA ILE A 84 1.28 5.62 10.35
C ILE A 84 2.36 6.68 10.29
N ILE A 85 3.14 6.70 9.20
CA ILE A 85 3.90 7.86 8.73
C ILE A 85 3.02 8.58 7.70
N PRO A 86 2.48 9.76 8.02
CA PRO A 86 1.57 10.46 7.15
C PRO A 86 2.29 11.08 5.95
N SER A 87 1.53 11.30 4.89
CA SER A 87 1.95 12.06 3.72
C SER A 87 1.64 13.55 3.87
N HIS A 88 2.25 14.35 2.99
CA HIS A 88 1.93 15.77 2.81
C HIS A 88 1.98 16.13 1.33
N ILE A 89 1.26 17.18 0.93
CA ILE A 89 1.23 17.65 -0.47
C ILE A 89 2.62 18.04 -0.99
N ASP A 90 3.52 18.45 -0.11
CA ASP A 90 4.90 18.81 -0.46
C ASP A 90 5.70 17.64 -1.01
N LEU A 91 5.25 16.39 -0.85
CA LEU A 91 5.83 15.23 -1.55
C LEU A 91 5.83 15.38 -3.07
N VAL A 92 4.96 16.22 -3.65
CA VAL A 92 5.03 16.57 -5.08
C VAL A 92 6.36 17.23 -5.43
N GLY A 93 6.84 18.14 -4.54
CA GLY A 93 8.13 18.80 -4.70
C GLY A 93 9.32 17.88 -4.40
N ALA A 94 9.14 16.93 -3.51
CA ALA A 94 10.20 16.02 -3.08
C ALA A 94 10.85 15.26 -4.23
N GLU A 95 10.10 14.86 -5.25
CA GLU A 95 10.67 14.17 -6.42
C GLU A 95 11.69 15.02 -7.17
N ILE A 96 11.49 16.34 -7.22
CA ILE A 96 12.43 17.29 -7.84
C ILE A 96 13.63 17.51 -6.94
N GLU A 97 13.40 17.70 -5.65
CA GLU A 97 14.46 17.96 -4.65
C GLU A 97 15.38 16.74 -4.48
N MET A 98 14.84 15.54 -4.52
CA MET A 98 15.60 14.30 -4.46
C MET A 98 16.54 14.08 -5.65
N LEU A 99 16.33 14.73 -6.81
CA LEU A 99 17.15 14.51 -8.00
C LEU A 99 18.64 14.76 -7.76
N ASN A 100 18.98 15.66 -6.85
CA ASN A 100 20.35 16.04 -6.52
C ASN A 100 20.89 15.31 -5.27
N LEU A 101 20.10 14.45 -4.63
CA LEU A 101 20.53 13.73 -3.44
C LEU A 101 21.35 12.46 -3.81
N PRO A 102 22.39 12.13 -3.04
CA PRO A 102 23.12 10.88 -3.24
C PRO A 102 22.21 9.69 -2.86
N ASN A 103 22.34 8.59 -3.61
CA ASN A 103 21.55 7.37 -3.41
C ASN A 103 20.03 7.61 -3.36
N ARG A 104 19.56 8.57 -4.14
CA ARG A 104 18.18 9.05 -4.16
C ARG A 104 17.12 7.96 -4.32
N GLU A 105 17.47 6.81 -4.90
CA GLU A 105 16.58 5.67 -5.08
C GLU A 105 16.45 4.78 -3.82
N LYS A 106 17.25 5.05 -2.77
CA LYS A 106 17.31 4.24 -1.53
C LYS A 106 16.96 5.01 -0.26
N ILE A 107 16.43 6.22 -0.39
CA ILE A 107 16.18 7.10 0.76
C ILE A 107 15.13 6.46 1.67
N ILE A 108 13.99 5.99 1.14
CA ILE A 108 12.93 5.34 1.94
C ILE A 108 13.46 4.04 2.58
N GLN A 109 14.30 3.27 1.89
CA GLN A 109 14.94 2.09 2.46
C GLN A 109 15.77 2.44 3.70
N GLN A 110 16.63 3.46 3.59
CA GLN A 110 17.47 3.92 4.69
C GLN A 110 16.65 4.52 5.85
N LEU A 111 15.56 5.21 5.52
CA LEU A 111 14.65 5.81 6.47
C LEU A 111 13.91 4.75 7.31
N LEU A 112 13.48 3.65 6.70
CA LEU A 112 12.72 2.61 7.41
C LEU A 112 13.59 1.61 8.17
N GLU A 113 14.88 1.48 7.85
CA GLU A 113 15.79 0.51 8.49
C GLU A 113 15.82 0.62 10.03
N PRO A 114 15.89 1.82 10.65
CA PRO A 114 15.94 1.96 12.11
C PRO A 114 14.68 1.47 12.85
N VAL A 115 13.53 1.47 12.18
CA VAL A 115 12.23 1.11 12.78
C VAL A 115 11.70 -0.24 12.31
N ARG A 116 12.39 -0.86 11.36
CA ARG A 116 11.93 -2.09 10.71
C ARG A 116 11.67 -3.25 11.69
N ASN A 117 12.45 -3.34 12.76
CA ASN A 117 12.30 -4.42 13.73
C ASN A 117 11.25 -4.14 14.81
N ASP A 118 10.71 -2.93 14.84
CA ASP A 118 9.67 -2.53 15.79
C ASP A 118 8.28 -3.01 15.32
N TYR A 119 8.16 -3.44 14.05
CA TYR A 119 6.91 -3.88 13.42
C TYR A 119 7.01 -5.27 12.81
N ASP A 120 5.89 -6.01 12.81
CA ASP A 120 5.75 -7.25 12.04
C ASP A 120 5.62 -6.97 10.54
N TYR A 121 4.86 -5.92 10.19
CA TYR A 121 4.62 -5.48 8.81
C TYR A 121 4.77 -3.98 8.67
N ILE A 122 5.38 -3.55 7.56
CA ILE A 122 5.38 -2.16 7.09
C ILE A 122 4.70 -2.15 5.72
N LEU A 123 3.59 -1.43 5.61
CA LEU A 123 2.83 -1.31 4.36
C LEU A 123 3.07 0.07 3.74
N ILE A 124 3.57 0.11 2.51
CA ILE A 124 3.81 1.38 1.80
C ILE A 124 2.70 1.60 0.78
N ASP A 125 1.87 2.64 0.97
CA ASP A 125 0.86 3.06 0.00
C ASP A 125 1.50 3.91 -1.10
N CYS A 126 1.64 3.34 -2.29
CA CYS A 126 2.30 4.02 -3.41
C CYS A 126 1.31 4.87 -4.21
N SER A 127 1.75 6.05 -4.65
CA SER A 127 1.00 6.84 -5.63
C SER A 127 0.85 6.10 -6.97
N PRO A 128 -0.11 6.48 -7.83
CA PRO A 128 -0.25 5.86 -9.15
C PRO A 128 0.88 6.23 -10.12
N SER A 129 1.70 7.23 -9.80
CA SER A 129 2.87 7.57 -10.61
C SER A 129 3.97 6.50 -10.46
N LEU A 130 4.75 6.28 -11.52
CA LEU A 130 6.00 5.52 -11.45
C LEU A 130 7.21 6.45 -11.26
N GLY A 131 7.03 7.51 -10.47
CA GLY A 131 8.05 8.49 -10.15
C GLY A 131 9.08 7.98 -9.14
N LEU A 132 9.95 8.90 -8.71
CA LEU A 132 11.09 8.56 -7.84
C LEU A 132 10.65 8.04 -6.45
N ILE A 133 9.52 8.52 -5.92
CA ILE A 133 8.97 8.04 -4.65
C ILE A 133 8.51 6.59 -4.78
N THR A 134 7.82 6.22 -5.87
CA THR A 134 7.42 4.82 -6.11
C THR A 134 8.64 3.92 -6.32
N VAL A 135 9.68 4.39 -7.02
CA VAL A 135 10.95 3.67 -7.15
C VAL A 135 11.58 3.43 -5.77
N ASN A 136 11.59 4.43 -4.89
CA ASN A 136 12.07 4.31 -3.51
C ASN A 136 11.26 3.31 -2.70
N SER A 137 9.93 3.35 -2.80
CA SER A 137 9.02 2.43 -2.11
C SER A 137 9.29 0.98 -2.51
N LEU A 138 9.42 0.70 -3.81
CA LEU A 138 9.74 -0.64 -4.33
C LEU A 138 11.19 -1.06 -4.02
N THR A 139 12.12 -0.10 -3.89
CA THR A 139 13.50 -0.39 -3.49
C THR A 139 13.58 -0.77 -2.02
N ALA A 140 12.74 -0.18 -1.16
CA ALA A 140 12.66 -0.48 0.25
C ALA A 140 11.91 -1.79 0.56
N ALA A 141 10.98 -2.18 -0.31
CA ALA A 141 10.08 -3.31 -0.07
C ALA A 141 10.76 -4.68 -0.23
N ASP A 142 10.32 -5.65 0.57
CA ASP A 142 10.62 -7.08 0.36
C ASP A 142 9.72 -7.65 -0.73
N SER A 143 8.47 -7.20 -0.77
CA SER A 143 7.52 -7.67 -1.76
C SER A 143 6.49 -6.59 -2.13
N VAL A 144 5.76 -6.83 -3.24
CA VAL A 144 4.75 -5.92 -3.74
C VAL A 144 3.42 -6.62 -3.94
N ILE A 145 2.35 -6.05 -3.37
CA ILE A 145 0.96 -6.40 -3.70
C ILE A 145 0.53 -5.52 -4.86
N ILE A 146 -0.07 -6.12 -5.87
CA ILE A 146 -0.56 -5.44 -7.07
C ILE A 146 -2.09 -5.52 -7.08
N PRO A 147 -2.80 -4.49 -6.58
CA PRO A 147 -4.25 -4.43 -6.68
C PRO A 147 -4.67 -4.29 -8.15
N VAL A 148 -5.63 -5.10 -8.58
CA VAL A 148 -6.13 -5.18 -9.96
C VAL A 148 -7.63 -5.03 -9.95
N GLN A 149 -8.12 -3.89 -10.44
CA GLN A 149 -9.55 -3.69 -10.64
C GLN A 149 -10.06 -4.54 -11.80
N CYS A 150 -11.19 -5.22 -11.60
CA CYS A 150 -11.77 -6.12 -12.61
C CYS A 150 -12.46 -5.35 -13.75
N GLU A 151 -11.67 -4.59 -14.53
CA GLU A 151 -12.10 -3.77 -15.68
C GLU A 151 -11.23 -4.01 -16.91
N TYR A 152 -11.72 -3.60 -18.09
CA TYR A 152 -11.13 -3.91 -19.41
C TYR A 152 -9.63 -3.61 -19.56
N PHE A 153 -9.14 -2.49 -19.01
CA PHE A 153 -7.72 -2.11 -19.13
C PHE A 153 -6.84 -2.65 -17.99
N ALA A 154 -7.30 -3.62 -17.22
CA ALA A 154 -6.57 -4.14 -16.05
C ALA A 154 -5.16 -4.66 -16.42
N LEU A 155 -5.04 -5.44 -17.48
CA LEU A 155 -3.78 -6.09 -17.88
C LEU A 155 -2.74 -5.13 -18.47
N GLU A 156 -3.17 -4.06 -19.12
CA GLU A 156 -2.23 -3.07 -19.70
C GLU A 156 -1.43 -2.36 -18.60
N GLY A 157 -2.08 -1.93 -17.53
CA GLY A 157 -1.43 -1.30 -16.37
C GLY A 157 -0.44 -2.25 -15.66
N ILE A 158 -0.79 -3.52 -15.57
CA ILE A 158 0.08 -4.56 -14.97
C ILE A 158 1.39 -4.71 -15.74
N SER A 159 1.35 -4.77 -17.07
CA SER A 159 2.54 -4.98 -17.90
C SER A 159 3.61 -3.89 -17.70
N LYS A 160 3.18 -2.63 -17.60
CA LYS A 160 4.09 -1.50 -17.36
C LYS A 160 4.72 -1.58 -15.97
N LEU A 161 3.92 -1.88 -14.94
CA LEU A 161 4.41 -2.05 -13.58
C LEU A 161 5.39 -3.22 -13.47
N LEU A 162 5.10 -4.37 -14.09
CA LEU A 162 5.99 -5.53 -14.09
C LEU A 162 7.34 -5.22 -14.73
N ASN A 163 7.37 -4.43 -15.79
CA ASN A 163 8.62 -3.98 -16.38
C ASN A 163 9.42 -3.09 -15.41
N THR A 164 8.75 -2.17 -14.70
CA THR A 164 9.39 -1.33 -13.66
C THR A 164 9.93 -2.20 -12.53
N ILE A 165 9.16 -3.15 -12.00
CA ILE A 165 9.60 -4.10 -10.98
C ILE A 165 10.85 -4.88 -11.45
N LYS A 166 10.86 -5.34 -12.70
CA LYS A 166 12.01 -6.04 -13.30
C LYS A 166 13.27 -5.17 -13.30
N ILE A 167 13.15 -3.90 -13.67
CA ILE A 167 14.28 -2.95 -13.68
C ILE A 167 14.78 -2.70 -12.25
N ILE A 168 13.88 -2.48 -11.30
CA ILE A 168 14.24 -2.28 -9.89
C ILE A 168 14.92 -3.54 -9.33
N LYS A 169 14.38 -4.71 -9.60
CA LYS A 169 14.98 -6.00 -9.19
C LYS A 169 16.39 -6.19 -9.73
N GLN A 170 16.63 -5.78 -10.97
CA GLN A 170 17.95 -5.91 -11.59
C GLN A 170 18.98 -4.89 -11.09
N LYS A 171 18.56 -3.66 -10.75
CA LYS A 171 19.50 -2.55 -10.52
C LYS A 171 19.57 -2.08 -9.06
N LEU A 172 18.49 -2.19 -8.30
CA LEU A 172 18.34 -1.55 -6.99
C LEU A 172 18.04 -2.52 -5.86
N ASN A 173 17.09 -3.45 -6.07
CA ASN A 173 16.62 -4.37 -5.04
C ASN A 173 16.44 -5.79 -5.60
N PRO A 174 17.52 -6.62 -5.67
CA PRO A 174 17.43 -7.98 -6.20
C PRO A 174 16.48 -8.92 -5.42
N LYS A 175 16.15 -8.57 -4.18
CA LYS A 175 15.31 -9.37 -3.29
C LYS A 175 13.81 -9.09 -3.46
N LEU A 176 13.44 -8.02 -4.19
CA LEU A 176 12.04 -7.67 -4.38
C LEU A 176 11.25 -8.82 -5.01
N GLU A 177 10.20 -9.27 -4.34
CA GLU A 177 9.31 -10.32 -4.83
C GLU A 177 7.91 -9.77 -5.14
N ILE A 178 7.13 -10.48 -5.94
CA ILE A 178 5.69 -10.19 -6.08
C ILE A 178 4.97 -10.97 -5.00
N GLU A 179 4.35 -10.26 -4.04
CA GLU A 179 3.53 -10.85 -2.98
C GLU A 179 2.27 -11.49 -3.56
N GLY A 180 1.67 -10.78 -4.51
CA GLY A 180 0.54 -11.30 -5.25
C GLY A 180 -0.28 -10.22 -5.98
N PHE A 181 -1.12 -10.70 -6.88
CA PHE A 181 -2.14 -9.91 -7.57
C PHE A 181 -3.45 -10.01 -6.79
N LEU A 182 -3.96 -8.88 -6.33
CA LEU A 182 -5.19 -8.79 -5.56
C LEU A 182 -6.31 -8.24 -6.45
N LEU A 183 -7.30 -9.06 -6.74
CA LEU A 183 -8.48 -8.61 -7.48
C LEU A 183 -9.38 -7.76 -6.58
N THR A 184 -9.67 -6.54 -7.02
CA THR A 184 -10.43 -5.55 -6.27
C THR A 184 -11.70 -5.14 -7.00
N MET A 185 -12.67 -4.61 -6.25
CA MET A 185 -13.98 -4.17 -6.77
C MET A 185 -14.66 -5.27 -7.60
N TYR A 186 -14.41 -6.53 -7.22
CA TYR A 186 -14.95 -7.68 -7.89
C TYR A 186 -16.47 -7.79 -7.66
N ASP A 187 -17.22 -8.00 -8.75
CA ASP A 187 -18.65 -8.29 -8.71
C ASP A 187 -18.91 -9.55 -9.56
N SER A 188 -19.20 -10.66 -8.88
CA SER A 188 -19.42 -11.96 -9.53
C SER A 188 -20.62 -12.00 -10.49
N ARG A 189 -21.53 -11.02 -10.40
CA ARG A 189 -22.69 -10.90 -11.30
C ARG A 189 -22.30 -10.33 -12.66
N LEU A 190 -21.13 -9.68 -12.76
CA LEU A 190 -20.65 -9.06 -14.00
C LEU A 190 -19.80 -10.05 -14.81
N ARG A 191 -20.23 -10.33 -16.04
CA ARG A 191 -19.50 -11.20 -16.95
C ARG A 191 -18.06 -10.72 -17.19
N LEU A 192 -17.86 -9.42 -17.34
CA LEU A 192 -16.55 -8.84 -17.55
C LEU A 192 -15.62 -9.08 -16.35
N ALA A 193 -16.13 -8.92 -15.12
CA ALA A 193 -15.33 -9.16 -13.91
C ALA A 193 -14.86 -10.62 -13.83
N ASN A 194 -15.73 -11.57 -14.17
CA ASN A 194 -15.37 -12.98 -14.23
C ASN A 194 -14.33 -13.27 -15.31
N GLN A 195 -14.46 -12.67 -16.50
CA GLN A 195 -13.48 -12.83 -17.59
C GLN A 195 -12.10 -12.30 -17.17
N ILE A 196 -12.03 -11.12 -16.56
CA ILE A 196 -10.76 -10.54 -16.08
C ILE A 196 -10.16 -11.39 -14.95
N TYR A 197 -10.99 -11.89 -14.02
CA TYR A 197 -10.54 -12.82 -12.98
C TYR A 197 -9.86 -14.05 -13.60
N ASP A 198 -10.52 -14.71 -14.55
CA ASP A 198 -10.00 -15.91 -15.21
C ASP A 198 -8.73 -15.62 -16.00
N GLU A 199 -8.66 -14.46 -16.64
CA GLU A 199 -7.50 -14.04 -17.42
C GLU A 199 -6.28 -13.74 -16.53
N VAL A 200 -6.46 -12.98 -15.46
CA VAL A 200 -5.40 -12.72 -14.47
C VAL A 200 -4.93 -14.03 -13.85
N LYS A 201 -5.85 -14.91 -13.47
CA LYS A 201 -5.51 -16.21 -12.91
C LYS A 201 -4.77 -17.12 -13.88
N ARG A 202 -5.12 -17.09 -15.16
CA ARG A 202 -4.42 -17.85 -16.22
C ARG A 202 -2.98 -17.38 -16.41
N HIS A 203 -2.74 -16.04 -16.36
CA HIS A 203 -1.42 -15.49 -16.59
C HIS A 203 -0.50 -15.58 -15.38
N PHE A 204 -1.03 -15.40 -14.16
CA PHE A 204 -0.22 -15.25 -12.94
C PHE A 204 -0.38 -16.40 -11.94
N GLN A 205 -1.30 -17.32 -12.17
CA GLN A 205 -1.47 -18.59 -11.46
C GLN A 205 -1.40 -18.45 -9.92
N GLU A 206 -0.38 -19.04 -9.29
CA GLU A 206 -0.20 -19.05 -7.84
C GLU A 206 0.10 -17.67 -7.23
N LEU A 207 0.49 -16.70 -8.07
CA LEU A 207 0.69 -15.31 -7.62
C LEU A 207 -0.63 -14.54 -7.44
N VAL A 208 -1.77 -15.10 -7.83
CA VAL A 208 -3.07 -14.47 -7.60
C VAL A 208 -3.59 -14.88 -6.23
N PHE A 209 -3.88 -13.89 -5.37
CA PHE A 209 -4.50 -14.16 -4.07
C PHE A 209 -5.79 -14.96 -4.24
N LYS A 210 -6.03 -15.90 -3.31
CA LYS A 210 -7.32 -16.63 -3.25
C LYS A 210 -8.44 -15.70 -2.84
N THR A 211 -8.12 -14.74 -1.98
CA THR A 211 -9.02 -13.68 -1.54
C THR A 211 -9.23 -12.66 -2.63
N VAL A 212 -10.49 -12.25 -2.86
CA VAL A 212 -10.86 -11.12 -3.71
C VAL A 212 -11.55 -10.05 -2.86
N ILE A 213 -11.33 -8.79 -3.18
CA ILE A 213 -12.04 -7.67 -2.52
C ILE A 213 -13.28 -7.35 -3.37
N GLN A 214 -14.43 -7.69 -2.83
CA GLN A 214 -15.70 -7.42 -3.50
C GLN A 214 -16.04 -5.93 -3.48
N ARG A 215 -16.77 -5.48 -4.51
CA ARG A 215 -17.36 -4.13 -4.51
C ARG A 215 -18.33 -4.02 -3.33
N ASN A 216 -18.06 -3.07 -2.44
CA ASN A 216 -18.85 -2.90 -1.22
C ASN A 216 -18.93 -1.42 -0.83
N VAL A 217 -20.14 -0.92 -0.59
CA VAL A 217 -20.40 0.49 -0.26
C VAL A 217 -19.73 0.90 1.04
N LYS A 218 -19.65 -0.02 2.03
CA LYS A 218 -19.04 0.27 3.33
C LYS A 218 -17.55 0.60 3.24
N ILE A 219 -16.84 0.00 2.27
CA ILE A 219 -15.44 0.35 1.98
C ILE A 219 -15.32 1.81 1.51
N SER A 220 -16.30 2.30 0.75
CA SER A 220 -16.29 3.67 0.22
C SER A 220 -16.77 4.71 1.25
N GLU A 221 -17.62 4.32 2.19
CA GLU A 221 -18.13 5.19 3.25
C GLU A 221 -17.12 5.39 4.39
N ALA A 222 -16.43 4.33 4.79
CA ALA A 222 -15.56 4.29 5.97
C ALA A 222 -14.49 5.40 5.99
N PRO A 223 -13.74 5.70 4.88
CA PRO A 223 -12.74 6.77 4.87
C PRO A 223 -13.29 8.16 5.16
N GLY A 224 -14.57 8.43 4.82
CA GLY A 224 -15.25 9.69 5.16
C GLY A 224 -15.43 9.90 6.66
N HIS A 225 -15.25 8.84 7.46
CA HIS A 225 -15.27 8.87 8.91
C HIS A 225 -13.89 8.72 9.53
N GLY A 226 -12.81 8.67 8.72
CA GLY A 226 -11.46 8.43 9.18
C GLY A 226 -11.25 7.02 9.75
N LEU A 227 -12.05 6.05 9.31
CA LEU A 227 -12.05 4.69 9.85
C LEU A 227 -11.78 3.65 8.76
N PRO A 228 -11.02 2.57 9.05
CA PRO A 228 -11.01 1.40 8.20
C PRO A 228 -12.36 0.67 8.29
N VAL A 229 -12.68 -0.09 7.25
CA VAL A 229 -14.00 -0.75 7.13
C VAL A 229 -14.30 -1.72 8.28
N ILE A 230 -13.28 -2.34 8.87
CA ILE A 230 -13.46 -3.27 9.99
C ILE A 230 -13.98 -2.59 11.26
N LEU A 231 -13.63 -1.32 11.48
CA LEU A 231 -14.17 -0.51 12.58
C LEU A 231 -15.50 0.16 12.21
N TYR A 232 -15.68 0.48 10.92
CA TYR A 232 -16.91 1.11 10.44
C TYR A 232 -18.08 0.12 10.38
N ASP A 233 -17.85 -1.09 9.85
CA ASP A 233 -18.84 -2.17 9.74
C ASP A 233 -18.12 -3.52 9.62
N ALA A 234 -17.85 -4.14 10.77
CA ALA A 234 -17.12 -5.42 10.86
C ALA A 234 -17.85 -6.59 10.18
N ASP A 235 -19.17 -6.51 10.04
CA ASP A 235 -19.98 -7.56 9.42
C ASP A 235 -20.06 -7.44 7.90
N SER A 236 -19.62 -6.32 7.34
CA SER A 236 -19.63 -6.08 5.90
C SER A 236 -18.76 -7.09 5.14
N ALA A 237 -19.11 -7.32 3.87
CA ALA A 237 -18.28 -8.13 2.99
C ALA A 237 -16.86 -7.52 2.83
N GLY A 238 -16.77 -6.20 2.82
CA GLY A 238 -15.49 -5.48 2.76
C GLY A 238 -14.56 -5.80 3.91
N ALA A 239 -15.05 -5.75 5.15
CA ALA A 239 -14.29 -6.10 6.34
C ALA A 239 -13.85 -7.57 6.31
N LYS A 240 -14.77 -8.48 6.02
CA LYS A 240 -14.50 -9.92 5.94
C LYS A 240 -13.47 -10.27 4.87
N ASN A 241 -13.51 -9.61 3.70
CA ASN A 241 -12.53 -9.83 2.64
C ASN A 241 -11.13 -9.37 3.05
N HIS A 242 -10.97 -8.18 3.66
CA HIS A 242 -9.66 -7.70 4.10
C HIS A 242 -9.10 -8.54 5.26
N LEU A 243 -9.94 -9.00 6.18
CA LEU A 243 -9.53 -9.94 7.22
C LEU A 243 -9.06 -11.29 6.64
N ALA A 244 -9.74 -11.79 5.60
CA ALA A 244 -9.33 -12.99 4.88
C ALA A 244 -7.98 -12.79 4.16
N LEU A 245 -7.77 -11.62 3.53
CA LEU A 245 -6.50 -11.24 2.92
C LEU A 245 -5.36 -11.21 3.93
N ALA A 246 -5.60 -10.58 5.10
CA ALA A 246 -4.61 -10.54 6.18
C ALA A 246 -4.20 -11.95 6.64
N LYS A 247 -5.17 -12.85 6.85
CA LYS A 247 -4.91 -14.25 7.17
C LYS A 247 -4.14 -14.98 6.08
N GLU A 248 -4.45 -14.70 4.80
CA GLU A 248 -3.73 -15.30 3.68
C GLU A 248 -2.26 -14.85 3.64
N ILE A 249 -1.98 -13.58 3.94
CA ILE A 249 -0.62 -13.02 4.01
C ILE A 249 0.17 -13.58 5.19
N ILE A 250 -0.45 -13.72 6.38
CA ILE A 250 0.21 -14.28 7.56
C ILE A 250 0.62 -15.74 7.34
N ASN A 251 -0.15 -16.50 6.55
CA ASN A 251 0.08 -17.93 6.30
C ASN A 251 0.96 -18.23 5.09
N LYS A 252 1.48 -17.21 4.40
CA LYS A 252 2.47 -17.37 3.33
C LYS A 252 3.88 -17.44 3.90
#